data_8f3e2b0ca224da1624e87057bde6e49c
#
_entry.id   8f3e2b0ca224da1624e87057bde6e49c
#
_cell.length_a   1.000
_cell.length_b   1.000
_cell.length_c   1.000
_cell.angle_alpha   90.00
_cell.angle_beta   90.00
_cell.angle_gamma   90.00
#
_symmetry.space_group_name_H-M   'P 1'
#
loop_
_entity.id
_entity.type
_entity.pdbx_description
1 polymer ?
#
loop_
_entity_poly.entity_id
_entity_poly.type
_entity_poly.pdbx_seq_one_letter_code
_entity_poly.pdbx_strand_id
1 'polypeptide(L)'
;MPKVPRKNNLTQQMRIRYYIMNLIYHSCGKSVPVPSTRELSKQFGIARSTIQLAFEKLLQEGYLICRQGAPTMTNPLCHSVLQPQTRNPLIGIKLYEGDAFYYGSNFWRSLSCIATELTERNYNIRLLMNATITEESIEQEIRESYLDGVILLHTTPVYARTAARMNLPCVMVDIHPHPDLPAVVLKSSESAIRQLSRKLHTENRKYGLNIINPFQQDEDALRLKQTLEELDPEIRIKTVPQEKVSLKAGSALPDFLLHYEQHAELLQKQVDASGKKILLISRKRPAGGQYYKGCYFDFPLEQLGRAAVDLLEKRIAGEESPRQIVIEAELKSRE
;
A
#
# COMPACT_ATOMS: atom_id res chain seq x y z
N MET A 1 -38.78 5.46 -11.22
CA MET A 1 -37.60 5.47 -10.35
C MET A 1 -36.60 4.44 -10.83
N PRO A 2 -35.39 4.78 -11.23
CA PRO A 2 -34.38 3.82 -11.66
C PRO A 2 -33.97 2.97 -10.45
N LYS A 3 -33.97 1.64 -10.63
CA LYS A 3 -33.52 0.69 -9.60
C LYS A 3 -32.02 0.87 -9.39
N VAL A 4 -31.64 1.21 -8.16
CA VAL A 4 -30.22 1.23 -7.73
C VAL A 4 -29.61 -0.16 -8.02
N PRO A 5 -28.47 -0.27 -8.71
CA PRO A 5 -27.85 -1.56 -8.94
C PRO A 5 -27.44 -2.18 -7.63
N ARG A 6 -27.88 -3.42 -7.36
CA ARG A 6 -27.49 -4.17 -6.16
C ARG A 6 -25.97 -4.36 -6.17
N LYS A 7 -25.30 -3.84 -5.16
CA LYS A 7 -23.89 -4.13 -4.88
C LYS A 7 -23.73 -5.65 -4.74
N ASN A 8 -22.81 -6.22 -5.52
CA ASN A 8 -22.35 -7.61 -5.62
C ASN A 8 -23.13 -8.51 -6.57
N ASN A 9 -22.53 -8.72 -7.77
CA ASN A 9 -23.00 -9.63 -8.81
C ASN A 9 -22.76 -11.13 -8.52
N LEU A 10 -22.26 -11.51 -7.35
CA LEU A 10 -22.15 -12.91 -6.97
C LEU A 10 -23.48 -13.39 -6.41
N THR A 11 -24.04 -14.45 -6.98
CA THR A 11 -25.21 -15.10 -6.42
C THR A 11 -24.90 -15.59 -4.99
N GLN A 12 -25.92 -15.63 -4.13
CA GLN A 12 -25.76 -16.12 -2.77
C GLN A 12 -25.18 -17.54 -2.71
N GLN A 13 -25.50 -18.38 -3.69
CA GLN A 13 -24.92 -19.73 -3.83
C GLN A 13 -23.41 -19.67 -4.13
N MET A 14 -22.96 -18.77 -4.99
CA MET A 14 -21.53 -18.60 -5.28
C MET A 14 -20.76 -18.15 -4.05
N ARG A 15 -21.33 -17.29 -3.21
CA ARG A 15 -20.68 -16.89 -1.93
C ARG A 15 -20.40 -18.09 -1.03
N ILE A 16 -21.36 -18.99 -0.90
CA ILE A 16 -21.19 -20.23 -0.12
C ILE A 16 -20.17 -21.16 -0.78
N ARG A 17 -20.22 -21.30 -2.12
CA ARG A 17 -19.26 -22.10 -2.89
C ARG A 17 -17.83 -21.61 -2.64
N TYR A 18 -17.57 -20.31 -2.76
CA TYR A 18 -16.24 -19.74 -2.51
C TYR A 18 -15.76 -19.97 -1.08
N TYR A 19 -16.63 -19.83 -0.10
CA TYR A 19 -16.30 -20.11 1.29
C TYR A 19 -15.82 -21.58 1.47
N ILE A 20 -16.57 -22.52 0.91
CA ILE A 20 -16.22 -23.95 1.01
C ILE A 20 -14.91 -24.27 0.26
N MET A 21 -14.70 -23.68 -0.94
CA MET A 21 -13.45 -23.85 -1.69
C MET A 21 -12.26 -23.33 -0.90
N ASN A 22 -12.39 -22.19 -0.24
CA ASN A 22 -11.35 -21.66 0.64
C ASN A 22 -11.09 -22.59 1.83
N LEU A 23 -12.15 -23.14 2.43
CA LEU A 23 -11.99 -24.08 3.53
C LEU A 23 -11.19 -25.33 3.09
N ILE A 24 -11.47 -25.86 1.89
CA ILE A 24 -10.72 -26.98 1.31
C ILE A 24 -9.27 -26.59 1.03
N TYR A 25 -9.05 -25.43 0.41
CA TYR A 25 -7.72 -24.93 0.09
C TYR A 25 -6.84 -24.78 1.34
N HIS A 26 -7.36 -24.13 2.38
CA HIS A 26 -6.62 -23.89 3.63
C HIS A 26 -6.52 -25.14 4.54
N SER A 27 -7.25 -26.21 4.23
CA SER A 27 -7.15 -27.46 4.97
C SER A 27 -5.86 -28.25 4.68
N CYS A 28 -5.08 -27.83 3.69
CA CYS A 28 -3.83 -28.50 3.27
C CYS A 28 -4.01 -30.01 3.06
N GLY A 29 -5.10 -30.42 2.43
CA GLY A 29 -5.40 -31.82 2.15
C GLY A 29 -5.95 -32.62 3.35
N LYS A 30 -6.32 -31.96 4.43
CA LYS A 30 -7.01 -32.59 5.57
C LYS A 30 -8.52 -32.44 5.41
N SER A 31 -9.25 -33.44 5.87
CA SER A 31 -10.71 -33.35 5.97
C SER A 31 -11.08 -32.52 7.19
N VAL A 32 -11.78 -31.40 6.97
CA VAL A 32 -12.23 -30.49 8.04
C VAL A 32 -13.76 -30.39 8.07
N PRO A 33 -14.37 -30.23 9.26
CA PRO A 33 -15.80 -30.08 9.36
C PRO A 33 -16.26 -28.75 8.75
N VAL A 34 -17.34 -28.82 7.97
CA VAL A 34 -17.98 -27.65 7.38
C VAL A 34 -19.04 -27.15 8.36
N PRO A 35 -19.12 -25.83 8.63
CA PRO A 35 -20.19 -25.29 9.46
C PRO A 35 -21.57 -25.66 8.92
N SER A 36 -22.51 -25.89 9.83
CA SER A 36 -23.88 -26.29 9.48
C SER A 36 -24.57 -25.19 8.64
N THR A 37 -25.61 -25.58 7.90
CA THR A 37 -26.44 -24.62 7.14
C THR A 37 -27.07 -23.55 8.03
N ARG A 38 -27.30 -23.87 9.33
CA ARG A 38 -27.79 -22.92 10.32
C ARG A 38 -26.74 -21.86 10.71
N GLU A 39 -25.50 -22.30 10.91
CA GLU A 39 -24.38 -21.42 11.25
C GLU A 39 -24.03 -20.52 10.06
N LEU A 40 -23.94 -21.10 8.87
CA LEU A 40 -23.69 -20.32 7.64
C LEU A 40 -24.82 -19.33 7.33
N SER A 41 -26.08 -19.70 7.58
CA SER A 41 -27.22 -18.82 7.44
C SER A 41 -27.10 -17.60 8.38
N LYS A 42 -26.68 -17.83 9.61
CA LYS A 42 -26.45 -16.75 10.59
C LYS A 42 -25.22 -15.90 10.20
N GLN A 43 -24.16 -16.55 9.74
CA GLN A 43 -22.88 -15.90 9.40
C GLN A 43 -22.99 -15.03 8.14
N PHE A 44 -23.67 -15.49 7.09
CA PHE A 44 -23.74 -14.84 5.80
C PHE A 44 -25.05 -14.07 5.54
N GLY A 45 -26.04 -14.17 6.41
CA GLY A 45 -27.36 -13.58 6.19
C GLY A 45 -28.11 -14.20 4.99
N ILE A 46 -27.82 -15.46 4.65
CA ILE A 46 -28.40 -16.16 3.49
C ILE A 46 -29.44 -17.16 3.97
N ALA A 47 -30.55 -17.28 3.23
CA ALA A 47 -31.60 -18.25 3.54
C ALA A 47 -31.05 -19.69 3.55
N ARG A 48 -31.47 -20.51 4.53
CA ARG A 48 -31.00 -21.90 4.66
C ARG A 48 -31.24 -22.74 3.41
N SER A 49 -32.36 -22.55 2.73
CA SER A 49 -32.67 -23.24 1.47
C SER A 49 -31.62 -22.95 0.38
N THR A 50 -31.15 -21.69 0.30
CA THR A 50 -30.11 -21.31 -0.67
C THR A 50 -28.75 -21.95 -0.34
N ILE A 51 -28.43 -22.06 0.96
CA ILE A 51 -27.21 -22.76 1.41
C ILE A 51 -27.31 -24.25 1.15
N GLN A 52 -28.48 -24.84 1.41
CA GLN A 52 -28.75 -26.25 1.15
C GLN A 52 -28.53 -26.59 -0.34
N LEU A 53 -29.08 -25.80 -1.25
CA LEU A 53 -28.87 -25.96 -2.70
C LEU A 53 -27.39 -25.87 -3.09
N ALA A 54 -26.64 -24.96 -2.45
CA ALA A 54 -25.20 -24.86 -2.68
C ALA A 54 -24.46 -26.11 -2.17
N PHE A 55 -24.83 -26.63 -1.02
CA PHE A 55 -24.27 -27.87 -0.46
C PHE A 55 -24.56 -29.09 -1.33
N GLU A 56 -25.79 -29.23 -1.81
CA GLU A 56 -26.18 -30.32 -2.72
C GLU A 56 -25.31 -30.35 -3.98
N LYS A 57 -25.08 -29.18 -4.59
CA LYS A 57 -24.18 -29.05 -5.75
C LYS A 57 -22.74 -29.44 -5.38
N LEU A 58 -22.23 -28.95 -4.25
CA LEU A 58 -20.87 -29.25 -3.80
C LEU A 58 -20.67 -30.73 -3.43
N LEU A 59 -21.71 -31.39 -2.92
CA LEU A 59 -21.72 -32.85 -2.70
C LEU A 59 -21.72 -33.60 -4.03
N GLN A 60 -22.56 -33.21 -5.00
CA GLN A 60 -22.60 -33.78 -6.34
C GLN A 60 -21.28 -33.64 -7.09
N GLU A 61 -20.62 -32.50 -6.93
CA GLU A 61 -19.31 -32.20 -7.53
C GLU A 61 -18.15 -32.86 -6.75
N GLY A 62 -18.43 -33.51 -5.62
CA GLY A 62 -17.43 -34.23 -4.84
C GLY A 62 -16.56 -33.37 -3.92
N TYR A 63 -16.84 -32.09 -3.76
CA TYR A 63 -16.09 -31.20 -2.87
C TYR A 63 -16.40 -31.42 -1.39
N LEU A 64 -17.57 -31.96 -1.07
CA LEU A 64 -18.00 -32.30 0.27
C LEU A 64 -18.28 -33.77 0.39
N ILE A 65 -18.13 -34.27 1.60
CA ILE A 65 -18.48 -35.67 1.99
C ILE A 65 -19.49 -35.59 3.11
N CYS A 66 -20.62 -36.24 2.94
CA CYS A 66 -21.66 -36.39 3.98
C CYS A 66 -21.81 -37.87 4.35
N ARG A 67 -21.75 -38.18 5.63
CA ARG A 67 -22.08 -39.53 6.18
C ARG A 67 -23.25 -39.38 7.12
N GLN A 68 -24.13 -40.38 7.09
CA GLN A 68 -25.29 -40.35 7.98
C GLN A 68 -24.87 -40.30 9.46
N GLY A 69 -25.42 -39.35 10.22
CA GLY A 69 -25.09 -39.17 11.63
C GLY A 69 -23.78 -38.43 11.91
N ALA A 70 -23.05 -37.95 10.87
CA ALA A 70 -21.80 -37.24 11.02
C ALA A 70 -21.92 -35.82 10.42
N PRO A 71 -21.09 -34.84 10.86
CA PRO A 71 -21.03 -33.54 10.24
C PRO A 71 -20.56 -33.66 8.79
N THR A 72 -20.99 -32.74 7.93
CA THR A 72 -20.48 -32.60 6.57
C THR A 72 -19.01 -32.20 6.62
N MET A 73 -18.17 -32.88 5.88
CA MET A 73 -16.72 -32.71 5.84
C MET A 73 -16.26 -32.23 4.47
N THR A 74 -15.14 -31.54 4.42
CA THR A 74 -14.46 -31.28 3.16
C THR A 74 -13.83 -32.57 2.62
N ASN A 75 -13.80 -32.73 1.28
CA ASN A 75 -13.13 -33.84 0.65
C ASN A 75 -11.63 -33.55 0.49
N PRO A 76 -10.74 -34.25 1.20
CA PRO A 76 -9.31 -34.02 1.14
C PRO A 76 -8.71 -34.25 -0.25
N LEU A 77 -9.32 -35.12 -1.08
CA LEU A 77 -8.86 -35.39 -2.43
C LEU A 77 -9.03 -34.19 -3.37
N CYS A 78 -9.94 -33.28 -3.06
CA CYS A 78 -10.16 -32.10 -3.87
C CYS A 78 -9.09 -31.01 -3.64
N HIS A 79 -8.28 -31.12 -2.61
CA HIS A 79 -7.15 -30.20 -2.40
C HIS A 79 -6.16 -30.24 -3.58
N SER A 80 -5.88 -31.43 -4.13
CA SER A 80 -5.00 -31.59 -5.29
C SER A 80 -5.59 -31.02 -6.60
N VAL A 81 -6.93 -31.02 -6.72
CA VAL A 81 -7.65 -30.44 -7.86
C VAL A 81 -7.71 -28.92 -7.77
N LEU A 82 -7.69 -28.41 -6.54
CA LEU A 82 -7.67 -26.95 -6.26
C LEU A 82 -6.24 -26.38 -6.11
N GLN A 83 -5.22 -27.15 -6.52
CA GLN A 83 -3.85 -26.65 -6.54
C GLN A 83 -3.72 -25.34 -7.36
N PRO A 84 -2.75 -24.48 -7.04
CA PRO A 84 -2.61 -23.12 -7.58
C PRO A 84 -2.68 -22.97 -9.10
N GLN A 85 -2.53 -24.07 -9.86
CA GLN A 85 -2.63 -24.10 -11.33
C GLN A 85 -4.05 -23.83 -11.87
N THR A 86 -5.10 -23.89 -11.04
CA THR A 86 -6.49 -23.73 -11.48
C THR A 86 -7.17 -22.46 -10.95
N ARG A 87 -6.56 -21.78 -9.98
CA ARG A 87 -7.05 -20.52 -9.41
C ARG A 87 -5.86 -19.61 -9.10
N ASN A 88 -5.79 -18.51 -9.84
CA ASN A 88 -4.88 -17.43 -9.45
C ASN A 88 -5.30 -16.87 -8.09
N PRO A 89 -4.40 -16.85 -7.10
CA PRO A 89 -4.71 -16.29 -5.79
C PRO A 89 -5.22 -14.86 -5.91
N LEU A 90 -6.14 -14.47 -5.01
CA LEU A 90 -6.74 -13.15 -4.99
C LEU A 90 -6.10 -12.30 -3.89
N ILE A 91 -5.38 -11.27 -4.29
CA ILE A 91 -4.73 -10.34 -3.37
C ILE A 91 -5.53 -9.04 -3.28
N GLY A 92 -5.86 -8.67 -2.06
CA GLY A 92 -6.43 -7.36 -1.76
C GLY A 92 -5.35 -6.29 -1.74
N ILE A 93 -5.61 -5.13 -2.34
CA ILE A 93 -4.83 -3.92 -2.08
C ILE A 93 -5.76 -2.95 -1.37
N LYS A 94 -5.51 -2.73 -0.08
CA LYS A 94 -6.27 -1.78 0.74
C LYS A 94 -5.64 -0.41 0.62
N LEU A 95 -6.45 0.55 0.22
CA LEU A 95 -6.09 1.95 0.13
C LEU A 95 -6.76 2.71 1.28
N TYR A 96 -6.08 3.73 1.80
CA TYR A 96 -6.70 4.66 2.74
C TYR A 96 -7.66 5.58 1.98
N GLU A 97 -8.87 5.76 2.47
CA GLU A 97 -9.90 6.55 1.80
C GLU A 97 -9.93 8.03 2.21
N GLY A 98 -9.22 8.39 3.26
CA GLY A 98 -9.04 9.80 3.62
C GLY A 98 -8.32 10.51 2.49
N ASP A 99 -9.05 11.29 1.71
CA ASP A 99 -8.50 12.20 0.70
C ASP A 99 -7.64 11.56 -0.41
N ALA A 100 -8.17 10.52 -1.06
CA ALA A 100 -7.51 9.88 -2.22
C ALA A 100 -7.08 10.90 -3.30
N PHE A 101 -7.70 12.08 -3.35
CA PHE A 101 -7.33 13.20 -4.23
C PHE A 101 -6.03 13.90 -3.82
N TYR A 102 -5.56 13.73 -2.57
CA TYR A 102 -4.32 14.36 -2.08
C TYR A 102 -3.10 13.43 -2.19
N TYR A 103 -3.27 12.19 -2.64
CA TYR A 103 -2.13 11.31 -2.86
C TYR A 103 -1.27 11.82 -4.02
N GLY A 104 -0.03 12.16 -3.70
CA GLY A 104 0.95 12.58 -4.69
C GLY A 104 1.26 11.49 -5.73
N SER A 105 1.97 11.87 -6.78
CA SER A 105 2.34 10.99 -7.89
C SER A 105 3.00 9.68 -7.44
N ASN A 106 3.77 9.70 -6.35
CA ASN A 106 4.46 8.51 -5.84
C ASN A 106 3.52 7.45 -5.25
N PHE A 107 2.37 7.84 -4.68
CA PHE A 107 1.37 6.89 -4.22
C PHE A 107 0.84 6.05 -5.38
N TRP A 108 0.38 6.72 -6.44
CA TRP A 108 -0.16 6.04 -7.63
C TRP A 108 0.89 5.20 -8.34
N ARG A 109 2.14 5.67 -8.36
CA ARG A 109 3.26 4.89 -8.89
C ARG A 109 3.57 3.67 -8.03
N SER A 110 3.56 3.79 -6.69
CA SER A 110 3.72 2.64 -5.79
C SER A 110 2.62 1.61 -6.00
N LEU A 111 1.36 2.06 -6.08
CA LEU A 111 0.21 1.19 -6.39
C LEU A 111 0.40 0.48 -7.74
N SER A 112 0.80 1.23 -8.78
CA SER A 112 1.05 0.67 -10.11
C SER A 112 2.15 -0.38 -10.09
N CYS A 113 3.29 -0.12 -9.42
CA CYS A 113 4.39 -1.09 -9.32
C CYS A 113 3.96 -2.37 -8.57
N ILE A 114 3.21 -2.25 -7.48
CA ILE A 114 2.67 -3.40 -6.74
C ILE A 114 1.69 -4.20 -7.64
N ALA A 115 0.78 -3.50 -8.32
CA ALA A 115 -0.20 -4.15 -9.19
C ALA A 115 0.46 -4.84 -10.38
N THR A 116 1.47 -4.23 -10.99
CA THR A 116 2.26 -4.83 -12.08
C THR A 116 2.95 -6.11 -11.59
N GLU A 117 3.65 -6.05 -10.46
CA GLU A 117 4.36 -7.21 -9.89
C GLU A 117 3.40 -8.36 -9.57
N LEU A 118 2.23 -8.08 -8.98
CA LEU A 118 1.19 -9.09 -8.73
C LEU A 118 0.65 -9.71 -10.03
N THR A 119 0.43 -8.88 -11.06
CA THR A 119 -0.09 -9.35 -12.35
C THR A 119 0.92 -10.23 -13.07
N GLU A 120 2.20 -9.85 -13.09
CA GLU A 120 3.28 -10.64 -13.68
C GLU A 120 3.45 -12.01 -13.02
N ARG A 121 3.10 -12.12 -11.73
CA ARG A 121 3.09 -13.39 -10.98
C ARG A 121 1.73 -14.13 -11.04
N ASN A 122 0.84 -13.73 -11.92
CA ASN A 122 -0.48 -14.33 -12.11
C ASN A 122 -1.41 -14.25 -10.89
N TYR A 123 -1.31 -13.21 -10.08
CA TYR A 123 -2.29 -12.92 -9.03
C TYR A 123 -3.47 -12.13 -9.58
N ASN A 124 -4.67 -12.44 -9.08
CA ASN A 124 -5.83 -11.57 -9.25
C ASN A 124 -5.77 -10.46 -8.21
N ILE A 125 -6.20 -9.26 -8.58
CA ILE A 125 -6.14 -8.09 -7.71
C ILE A 125 -7.55 -7.60 -7.41
N ARG A 126 -7.80 -7.29 -6.14
CA ARG A 126 -9.00 -6.59 -5.69
C ARG A 126 -8.63 -5.32 -4.95
N LEU A 127 -9.06 -4.17 -5.47
CA LEU A 127 -8.93 -2.91 -4.75
C LEU A 127 -10.02 -2.82 -3.66
N LEU A 128 -9.60 -2.54 -2.43
CA LEU A 128 -10.46 -2.40 -1.26
C LEU A 128 -10.53 -0.92 -0.89
N MET A 129 -11.69 -0.31 -1.15
CA MET A 129 -11.90 1.14 -1.04
C MET A 129 -13.11 1.46 -0.15
N ASN A 130 -13.19 0.87 1.04
CA ASN A 130 -14.28 1.17 1.98
C ASN A 130 -13.90 2.29 2.94
N ALA A 131 -14.80 3.27 3.11
CA ALA A 131 -14.58 4.47 3.95
C ALA A 131 -14.58 4.18 5.45
N THR A 132 -15.31 3.17 5.90
CA THR A 132 -15.49 2.92 7.33
C THR A 132 -14.41 1.97 7.84
N ILE A 133 -13.62 2.43 8.81
CA ILE A 133 -12.46 1.69 9.35
C ILE A 133 -12.78 1.29 10.81
N THR A 134 -13.93 0.66 11.07
CA THR A 134 -14.17 -0.04 12.34
C THR A 134 -13.66 -1.49 12.21
N GLU A 135 -13.30 -2.09 13.35
CA GLU A 135 -12.85 -3.50 13.34
C GLU A 135 -13.91 -4.42 12.73
N GLU A 136 -15.18 -4.19 13.05
CA GLU A 136 -16.29 -4.98 12.53
C GLU A 136 -16.44 -4.85 11.01
N SER A 137 -16.28 -3.63 10.47
CA SER A 137 -16.37 -3.40 9.03
C SER A 137 -15.21 -4.04 8.29
N ILE A 138 -14.01 -4.03 8.87
CA ILE A 138 -12.81 -4.69 8.33
C ILE A 138 -12.99 -6.20 8.35
N GLU A 139 -13.48 -6.78 9.46
CA GLU A 139 -13.76 -8.22 9.52
C GLU A 139 -14.77 -8.65 8.47
N GLN A 140 -15.84 -7.87 8.30
CA GLN A 140 -16.84 -8.14 7.27
C GLN A 140 -16.23 -8.05 5.87
N GLU A 141 -15.43 -7.02 5.57
CA GLU A 141 -14.76 -6.86 4.29
C GLU A 141 -13.83 -8.06 3.99
N ILE A 142 -13.02 -8.49 4.96
CA ILE A 142 -12.13 -9.65 4.83
C ILE A 142 -12.94 -10.91 4.57
N ARG A 143 -13.99 -11.18 5.35
CA ARG A 143 -14.85 -12.37 5.19
C ARG A 143 -15.57 -12.41 3.84
N GLU A 144 -16.00 -11.25 3.34
CA GLU A 144 -16.73 -11.14 2.07
C GLU A 144 -15.83 -11.09 0.84
N SER A 145 -14.54 -10.82 1.04
CA SER A 145 -13.58 -10.60 -0.07
C SER A 145 -12.88 -11.87 -0.52
N TYR A 146 -12.82 -12.92 0.30
CA TYR A 146 -12.15 -14.21 -0.01
C TYR A 146 -10.70 -14.04 -0.48
N LEU A 147 -9.96 -13.19 0.21
CA LEU A 147 -8.57 -12.89 -0.12
C LEU A 147 -7.64 -14.00 0.34
N ASP A 148 -6.61 -14.27 -0.44
CA ASP A 148 -5.48 -15.12 -0.07
C ASP A 148 -4.40 -14.33 0.69
N GLY A 149 -4.39 -13.01 0.51
CA GLY A 149 -3.51 -12.07 1.21
C GLY A 149 -3.92 -10.62 0.96
N VAL A 150 -3.31 -9.69 1.69
CA VAL A 150 -3.59 -8.25 1.54
C VAL A 150 -2.33 -7.41 1.65
N ILE A 151 -2.21 -6.45 0.75
CA ILE A 151 -1.20 -5.38 0.84
C ILE A 151 -1.91 -4.10 1.27
N LEU A 152 -1.41 -3.50 2.34
CA LEU A 152 -1.95 -2.28 2.94
C LEU A 152 -1.08 -1.10 2.55
N LEU A 153 -1.57 -0.25 1.66
CA LEU A 153 -0.84 0.91 1.16
C LEU A 153 -1.37 2.19 1.83
N HIS A 154 -0.54 2.83 2.66
CA HIS A 154 -0.89 4.03 3.43
C HIS A 154 -2.16 3.89 4.29
N THR A 155 -2.44 2.72 4.84
CA THR A 155 -3.64 2.48 5.64
C THR A 155 -3.34 2.47 7.14
N THR A 156 -4.39 2.40 7.94
CA THR A 156 -4.27 2.42 9.40
C THR A 156 -3.79 1.10 9.99
N PRO A 157 -3.08 1.12 11.13
CA PRO A 157 -2.67 -0.08 11.85
C PRO A 157 -3.84 -1.01 12.25
N VAL A 158 -5.07 -0.47 12.38
CA VAL A 158 -6.26 -1.24 12.74
C VAL A 158 -6.52 -2.35 11.73
N TYR A 159 -6.44 -2.05 10.43
CA TYR A 159 -6.64 -3.07 9.39
C TYR A 159 -5.62 -4.19 9.50
N ALA A 160 -4.34 -3.85 9.69
CA ALA A 160 -3.27 -4.83 9.82
C ALA A 160 -3.46 -5.76 11.04
N ARG A 161 -3.86 -5.21 12.20
CA ARG A 161 -4.16 -6.00 13.41
C ARG A 161 -5.34 -6.93 13.20
N THR A 162 -6.41 -6.43 12.58
CA THR A 162 -7.60 -7.23 12.29
C THR A 162 -7.30 -8.35 11.29
N ALA A 163 -6.54 -8.06 10.22
CA ALA A 163 -6.10 -9.07 9.25
C ALA A 163 -5.25 -10.17 9.93
N ALA A 164 -4.30 -9.78 10.80
CA ALA A 164 -3.48 -10.72 11.54
C ALA A 164 -4.33 -11.61 12.50
N ARG A 165 -5.30 -11.04 13.21
CA ARG A 165 -6.24 -11.77 14.07
C ARG A 165 -7.07 -12.79 13.28
N MET A 166 -7.41 -12.47 12.05
CA MET A 166 -8.14 -13.35 11.14
C MET A 166 -7.25 -14.33 10.35
N ASN A 167 -5.95 -14.38 10.66
CA ASN A 167 -4.96 -15.19 9.96
C ASN A 167 -4.88 -14.88 8.45
N LEU A 168 -5.20 -13.67 8.03
CA LEU A 168 -5.00 -13.23 6.65
C LEU A 168 -3.56 -12.74 6.49
N PRO A 169 -2.73 -13.34 5.61
CA PRO A 169 -1.40 -12.86 5.30
C PRO A 169 -1.44 -11.38 4.88
N CYS A 170 -0.63 -10.55 5.53
CA CYS A 170 -0.71 -9.11 5.39
C CYS A 170 0.69 -8.48 5.34
N VAL A 171 0.89 -7.54 4.43
CA VAL A 171 2.09 -6.70 4.32
C VAL A 171 1.67 -5.24 4.29
N MET A 172 2.34 -4.42 5.09
CA MET A 172 2.13 -2.98 5.10
C MET A 172 3.20 -2.30 4.24
N VAL A 173 2.81 -1.28 3.49
CA VAL A 173 3.71 -0.50 2.63
C VAL A 173 3.62 0.96 2.99
N ASP A 174 4.79 1.59 3.21
CA ASP A 174 4.95 3.02 3.47
C ASP A 174 4.20 3.51 4.72
N ILE A 175 4.28 2.72 5.79
CA ILE A 175 3.68 3.00 7.11
C ILE A 175 4.77 2.81 8.17
N HIS A 176 4.80 3.68 9.17
CA HIS A 176 5.76 3.57 10.26
C HIS A 176 5.67 2.21 10.96
N PRO A 177 6.80 1.54 11.20
CA PRO A 177 6.83 0.25 11.86
C PRO A 177 6.31 0.37 13.30
N HIS A 178 5.51 -0.61 13.71
CA HIS A 178 5.06 -0.75 15.08
C HIS A 178 5.29 -2.19 15.53
N PRO A 179 5.68 -2.44 16.79
CA PRO A 179 6.01 -3.80 17.28
C PRO A 179 4.91 -4.84 17.06
N ASP A 180 3.65 -4.40 17.12
CA ASP A 180 2.47 -5.27 16.98
C ASP A 180 1.99 -5.45 15.55
N LEU A 181 2.69 -4.85 14.57
CA LEU A 181 2.27 -4.91 13.18
C LEU A 181 2.95 -6.06 12.44
N PRO A 182 2.30 -6.58 11.38
CA PRO A 182 2.89 -7.55 10.48
C PRO A 182 4.09 -6.95 9.74
N ALA A 183 4.63 -7.68 8.78
CA ALA A 183 5.77 -7.24 8.00
C ALA A 183 5.51 -5.92 7.24
N VAL A 184 6.50 -5.05 7.22
CA VAL A 184 6.42 -3.69 6.67
C VAL A 184 7.50 -3.49 5.61
N VAL A 185 7.13 -2.90 4.47
CA VAL A 185 8.08 -2.34 3.49
C VAL A 185 8.06 -0.83 3.60
N LEU A 186 9.18 -0.25 3.97
CA LEU A 186 9.34 1.18 4.22
C LEU A 186 10.13 1.86 3.11
N LYS A 187 9.82 3.12 2.88
CA LYS A 187 10.69 4.04 2.15
C LYS A 187 11.56 4.82 3.14
N SER A 188 12.85 4.92 2.85
CA SER A 188 13.79 5.74 3.61
C SER A 188 14.48 6.72 2.68
N SER A 189 14.65 7.94 3.14
CA SER A 189 15.42 8.98 2.44
C SER A 189 16.79 9.25 3.08
N GLU A 190 17.21 8.46 4.06
CA GLU A 190 18.45 8.74 4.80
C GLU A 190 19.68 8.76 3.89
N SER A 191 19.80 7.80 2.99
CA SER A 191 20.92 7.74 2.03
C SER A 191 20.93 8.99 1.12
N ALA A 192 19.78 9.37 0.58
CA ALA A 192 19.64 10.56 -0.26
C ALA A 192 19.92 11.86 0.50
N ILE A 193 19.51 11.95 1.78
CA ILE A 193 19.79 13.12 2.63
C ILE A 193 21.30 13.24 2.88
N ARG A 194 22.01 12.14 3.17
CA ARG A 194 23.47 12.15 3.33
C ARG A 194 24.19 12.56 2.04
N GLN A 195 23.72 12.10 0.88
CA GLN A 195 24.25 12.50 -0.43
C GLN A 195 24.02 14.00 -0.67
N LEU A 196 22.81 14.49 -0.33
CA LEU A 196 22.49 15.91 -0.45
C LEU A 196 23.36 16.79 0.46
N SER A 197 23.53 16.42 1.73
CA SER A 197 24.40 17.14 2.66
C SER A 197 25.83 17.29 2.10
N ARG A 198 26.42 16.20 1.60
CA ARG A 198 27.75 16.23 0.97
C ARG A 198 27.80 17.15 -0.24
N LYS A 199 26.75 17.12 -1.11
CA LYS A 199 26.65 18.00 -2.28
C LYS A 199 26.58 19.46 -1.88
N LEU A 200 25.72 19.81 -0.91
CA LEU A 200 25.59 21.20 -0.41
C LEU A 200 26.90 21.71 0.17
N HIS A 201 27.57 20.88 0.97
CA HIS A 201 28.90 21.19 1.51
C HIS A 201 29.94 21.42 0.41
N THR A 202 30.06 20.50 -0.55
CA THR A 202 31.01 20.62 -1.66
C THR A 202 30.76 21.85 -2.53
N GLU A 203 29.50 22.23 -2.74
CA GLU A 203 29.10 23.42 -3.50
C GLU A 203 29.08 24.70 -2.66
N ASN A 204 29.49 24.65 -1.38
CA ASN A 204 29.48 25.75 -0.41
C ASN A 204 28.11 26.46 -0.31
N ARG A 205 27.03 25.69 -0.25
CA ARG A 205 25.66 26.16 -0.10
C ARG A 205 25.22 26.07 1.35
N LYS A 206 25.03 27.21 1.98
CA LYS A 206 24.83 27.29 3.45
C LYS A 206 23.43 27.73 3.86
N TYR A 207 22.75 28.52 3.04
CA TYR A 207 21.44 29.05 3.37
C TYR A 207 20.35 28.51 2.43
N GLY A 208 19.34 27.86 3.01
CA GLY A 208 18.23 27.29 2.27
C GLY A 208 16.84 27.69 2.79
N LEU A 209 15.85 27.55 1.92
CA LEU A 209 14.45 27.60 2.31
C LEU A 209 13.81 26.23 2.20
N ASN A 210 13.11 25.83 3.25
CA ASN A 210 12.28 24.64 3.29
C ASN A 210 10.82 25.05 3.07
N ILE A 211 10.29 24.77 1.89
CA ILE A 211 8.96 25.18 1.46
C ILE A 211 7.95 24.13 1.92
N ILE A 212 7.00 24.54 2.74
CA ILE A 212 5.95 23.68 3.29
C ILE A 212 4.57 24.10 2.79
N ASN A 213 3.64 23.14 2.81
CA ASN A 213 2.23 23.41 2.64
C ASN A 213 1.65 23.83 4.01
N PRO A 214 1.08 25.02 4.14
CA PRO A 214 0.57 25.53 5.43
C PRO A 214 -0.64 24.74 5.96
N PHE A 215 -1.29 23.96 5.12
CA PHE A 215 -2.48 23.16 5.47
C PHE A 215 -2.15 21.71 5.87
N GLN A 216 -0.89 21.31 5.85
CA GLN A 216 -0.45 19.97 6.24
C GLN A 216 0.62 20.06 7.34
N GLN A 217 0.49 19.23 8.38
CA GLN A 217 1.59 18.98 9.30
C GLN A 217 2.66 18.17 8.54
N ASP A 218 3.64 18.91 8.02
CA ASP A 218 4.68 18.36 7.16
C ASP A 218 5.85 17.85 8.00
N GLU A 219 5.62 16.77 8.72
CA GLU A 219 6.63 16.15 9.56
C GLU A 219 7.88 15.73 8.76
N ASP A 220 7.67 15.20 7.55
CA ASP A 220 8.78 14.80 6.67
C ASP A 220 9.66 16.00 6.27
N ALA A 221 9.04 17.14 6.00
CA ALA A 221 9.77 18.37 5.66
C ALA A 221 10.57 18.91 6.86
N LEU A 222 9.98 18.86 8.04
CA LEU A 222 10.66 19.29 9.26
C LEU A 222 11.82 18.35 9.63
N ARG A 223 11.59 17.05 9.49
CA ARG A 223 12.61 16.03 9.71
C ARG A 223 13.78 16.17 8.72
N LEU A 224 13.48 16.38 7.43
CA LEU A 224 14.51 16.60 6.42
C LEU A 224 15.40 17.80 6.77
N LYS A 225 14.77 18.94 7.14
CA LYS A 225 15.48 20.13 7.60
C LYS A 225 16.37 19.81 8.77
N GLN A 226 15.82 19.23 9.84
CA GLN A 226 16.54 18.89 11.06
C GLN A 226 17.74 17.98 10.76
N THR A 227 17.54 16.93 10.00
CA THR A 227 18.59 15.98 9.63
C THR A 227 19.72 16.65 8.84
N LEU A 228 19.41 17.57 7.92
CA LEU A 228 20.44 18.30 7.17
C LEU A 228 21.25 19.23 8.07
N GLU A 229 20.61 19.97 9.00
CA GLU A 229 21.27 20.85 9.95
C GLU A 229 22.10 20.08 10.99
N GLU A 230 21.71 18.85 11.34
CA GLU A 230 22.49 17.94 12.20
C GLU A 230 23.72 17.36 11.48
N LEU A 231 23.58 17.02 10.17
CA LEU A 231 24.68 16.47 9.37
C LEU A 231 25.73 17.51 9.00
N ASP A 232 25.32 18.75 8.80
CA ASP A 232 26.19 19.89 8.50
C ASP A 232 25.77 21.14 9.29
N PRO A 233 26.42 21.42 10.42
CA PRO A 233 26.08 22.56 11.29
C PRO A 233 26.28 23.94 10.64
N GLU A 234 26.92 24.04 9.49
CA GLU A 234 27.02 25.30 8.74
C GLU A 234 25.77 25.60 7.92
N ILE A 235 24.96 24.60 7.63
CA ILE A 235 23.69 24.75 6.91
C ILE A 235 22.65 25.42 7.83
N ARG A 236 21.95 26.40 7.29
CA ARG A 236 20.82 27.09 7.93
C ARG A 236 19.61 27.03 7.01
N ILE A 237 18.52 26.46 7.49
CA ILE A 237 17.31 26.26 6.70
C ILE A 237 16.13 26.97 7.37
N LYS A 238 15.56 27.97 6.69
CA LYS A 238 14.35 28.64 7.14
C LYS A 238 13.12 27.98 6.54
N THR A 239 12.19 27.55 7.38
CA THR A 239 10.91 27.01 6.91
C THR A 239 9.96 28.17 6.56
N VAL A 240 9.36 28.09 5.37
CA VAL A 240 8.45 29.11 4.86
C VAL A 240 7.26 28.45 4.16
N PRO A 241 6.04 29.00 4.31
CA PRO A 241 4.91 28.57 3.52
C PRO A 241 5.09 29.02 2.06
N GLN A 242 4.54 28.23 1.13
CA GLN A 242 4.71 28.46 -0.31
C GLN A 242 4.34 29.87 -0.77
N GLU A 243 3.26 30.43 -0.24
CA GLU A 243 2.75 31.75 -0.64
C GLU A 243 3.72 32.89 -0.28
N LYS A 244 4.62 32.64 0.68
CA LYS A 244 5.63 33.62 1.13
C LYS A 244 6.97 33.49 0.41
N VAL A 245 7.10 32.55 -0.51
CA VAL A 245 8.32 32.40 -1.30
C VAL A 245 8.38 33.49 -2.34
N SER A 246 9.38 34.35 -2.23
CA SER A 246 9.64 35.45 -3.21
C SER A 246 11.14 35.45 -3.52
N LEU A 247 11.48 35.27 -4.78
CA LEU A 247 12.86 35.32 -5.29
C LEU A 247 13.15 36.65 -6.01
N LYS A 248 12.53 37.73 -5.57
CA LYS A 248 12.72 39.07 -6.18
C LYS A 248 14.12 39.62 -5.88
N ALA A 249 14.66 40.35 -6.82
CA ALA A 249 15.92 41.09 -6.64
C ALA A 249 15.82 42.06 -5.45
N GLY A 250 16.83 42.05 -4.55
CA GLY A 250 16.90 42.88 -3.36
C GLY A 250 16.64 42.16 -2.03
N SER A 251 16.17 40.95 -2.01
CA SER A 251 16.12 40.11 -0.82
C SER A 251 17.38 39.19 -0.72
N ALA A 252 17.76 38.79 0.50
CA ALA A 252 18.76 37.74 0.68
C ALA A 252 18.24 36.46 0.05
N LEU A 253 18.78 36.10 -1.12
CA LEU A 253 18.36 34.90 -1.86
C LEU A 253 18.98 33.66 -1.23
N PRO A 254 18.25 32.55 -1.17
CA PRO A 254 18.78 31.29 -0.69
C PRO A 254 19.75 30.65 -1.71
N ASP A 255 20.65 29.82 -1.23
CA ASP A 255 21.51 28.98 -2.06
C ASP A 255 20.77 27.80 -2.64
N PHE A 256 19.74 27.31 -1.90
CA PHE A 256 18.91 26.19 -2.31
C PHE A 256 17.47 26.27 -1.78
N LEU A 257 16.57 25.54 -2.44
CA LEU A 257 15.16 25.41 -2.06
C LEU A 257 14.80 23.93 -1.93
N LEU A 258 14.30 23.53 -0.75
CA LEU A 258 13.66 22.23 -0.54
C LEU A 258 12.15 22.40 -0.80
N HIS A 259 11.60 21.57 -1.69
CA HIS A 259 10.20 21.71 -2.11
C HIS A 259 9.56 20.37 -2.45
N TYR A 260 8.25 20.36 -2.64
CA TYR A 260 7.50 19.23 -3.17
C TYR A 260 7.47 19.21 -4.71
N GLU A 261 7.20 18.05 -5.29
CA GLU A 261 7.14 17.84 -6.73
C GLU A 261 6.12 18.75 -7.45
N GLN A 262 4.98 19.06 -6.81
CA GLN A 262 3.95 19.92 -7.40
C GLN A 262 4.41 21.38 -7.56
N HIS A 263 5.42 21.81 -6.82
CA HIS A 263 5.95 23.18 -6.89
C HIS A 263 7.11 23.33 -7.88
N ALA A 264 7.59 22.23 -8.45
CA ALA A 264 8.82 22.20 -9.24
C ALA A 264 8.79 23.16 -10.42
N GLU A 265 7.73 23.17 -11.23
CA GLU A 265 7.63 24.03 -12.41
C GLU A 265 7.55 25.51 -12.06
N LEU A 266 6.75 25.86 -11.05
CA LEU A 266 6.60 27.23 -10.60
C LEU A 266 7.92 27.79 -10.07
N LEU A 267 8.61 27.02 -9.23
CA LEU A 267 9.88 27.44 -8.64
C LEU A 267 10.98 27.49 -9.70
N GLN A 268 11.00 26.60 -10.67
CA GLN A 268 11.95 26.67 -11.78
C GLN A 268 11.81 27.97 -12.55
N LYS A 269 10.59 28.37 -12.92
CA LYS A 269 10.32 29.64 -13.59
C LYS A 269 10.79 30.85 -12.77
N GLN A 270 10.58 30.82 -11.44
CA GLN A 270 11.03 31.89 -10.54
C GLN A 270 12.55 31.95 -10.43
N VAL A 271 13.22 30.79 -10.34
CA VAL A 271 14.69 30.71 -10.31
C VAL A 271 15.29 31.21 -11.61
N ASP A 272 14.76 30.79 -12.76
CA ASP A 272 15.23 31.26 -14.08
C ASP A 272 15.05 32.78 -14.22
N ALA A 273 13.93 33.33 -13.78
CA ALA A 273 13.67 34.77 -13.82
C ALA A 273 14.58 35.56 -12.86
N SER A 274 15.03 34.97 -11.77
CA SER A 274 15.93 35.61 -10.80
C SER A 274 17.35 35.84 -11.33
N GLY A 275 17.77 35.09 -12.37
CA GLY A 275 19.13 35.07 -12.90
C GLY A 275 20.18 34.52 -11.93
N LYS A 276 19.78 33.90 -10.82
CA LYS A 276 20.67 33.36 -9.78
C LYS A 276 20.78 31.83 -9.83
N LYS A 277 21.95 31.33 -9.41
CA LYS A 277 22.22 29.88 -9.33
C LYS A 277 21.66 29.29 -8.03
N ILE A 278 20.35 29.20 -7.91
CA ILE A 278 19.67 28.58 -6.77
C ILE A 278 19.45 27.10 -7.09
N LEU A 279 19.89 26.19 -6.19
CA LEU A 279 19.68 24.77 -6.37
C LEU A 279 18.25 24.39 -5.93
N LEU A 280 17.48 23.86 -6.86
CA LEU A 280 16.17 23.27 -6.54
C LEU A 280 16.35 21.82 -6.08
N ILE A 281 15.68 21.44 -5.00
CA ILE A 281 15.75 20.11 -4.42
C ILE A 281 14.33 19.64 -4.13
N SER A 282 13.83 18.74 -4.97
CA SER A 282 12.52 18.16 -4.78
C SER A 282 12.60 16.91 -3.89
N ARG A 283 11.70 16.81 -2.91
CA ARG A 283 11.62 15.67 -2.00
C ARG A 283 11.14 14.38 -2.68
N LYS A 284 10.63 14.49 -3.90
CA LYS A 284 10.19 13.38 -4.75
C LYS A 284 10.49 13.71 -6.20
N ARG A 285 10.46 12.71 -7.07
CA ARG A 285 10.66 12.90 -8.50
C ARG A 285 9.57 13.80 -9.09
N PRO A 286 9.91 14.97 -9.66
CA PRO A 286 8.94 15.87 -10.25
C PRO A 286 8.21 15.26 -11.45
N ALA A 287 6.91 15.49 -11.57
CA ALA A 287 6.14 15.21 -12.77
C ALA A 287 6.54 16.19 -13.88
N GLY A 288 6.51 15.78 -15.15
CA GLY A 288 6.78 16.66 -16.29
C GLY A 288 8.25 17.05 -16.52
N GLY A 289 9.13 16.23 -16.12
CA GLY A 289 10.60 16.35 -15.95
C GLY A 289 11.50 16.97 -17.00
N GLN A 290 11.05 17.45 -18.18
CA GLN A 290 11.95 18.05 -19.18
C GLN A 290 12.46 19.44 -18.81
N TYR A 291 11.73 20.19 -17.97
CA TYR A 291 12.05 21.57 -17.61
C TYR A 291 12.66 21.73 -16.21
N TYR A 292 12.68 20.68 -15.40
CA TYR A 292 13.21 20.76 -14.05
C TYR A 292 14.72 20.58 -14.04
N LYS A 293 15.42 21.59 -13.53
CA LYS A 293 16.88 21.58 -13.32
C LYS A 293 17.15 21.59 -11.82
N GLY A 294 17.70 20.51 -11.30
CA GLY A 294 17.95 20.40 -9.86
C GLY A 294 18.09 18.96 -9.39
N CYS A 295 18.01 18.78 -8.10
CA CYS A 295 18.08 17.47 -7.47
C CYS A 295 16.69 16.98 -7.02
N TYR A 296 16.52 15.67 -6.94
CA TYR A 296 15.32 15.08 -6.36
C TYR A 296 15.64 13.74 -5.73
N PHE A 297 14.81 13.35 -4.76
CA PHE A 297 14.87 12.03 -4.16
C PHE A 297 14.09 11.04 -5.04
N ASP A 298 14.80 10.05 -5.55
CA ASP A 298 14.24 9.02 -6.42
C ASP A 298 14.11 7.71 -5.63
N PHE A 299 12.87 7.31 -5.37
CA PHE A 299 12.58 6.04 -4.73
C PHE A 299 12.43 4.96 -5.79
N PRO A 300 13.16 3.83 -5.68
CA PRO A 300 13.06 2.72 -6.62
C PRO A 300 11.75 1.94 -6.38
N LEU A 301 10.63 2.48 -6.88
CA LEU A 301 9.28 1.98 -6.59
C LEU A 301 9.03 0.59 -7.15
N GLU A 302 9.74 0.19 -8.20
CA GLU A 302 9.74 -1.17 -8.73
C GLU A 302 10.31 -2.17 -7.70
N GLN A 303 11.38 -1.78 -6.99
CA GLN A 303 11.94 -2.59 -5.90
C GLN A 303 10.98 -2.65 -4.70
N LEU A 304 10.29 -1.55 -4.41
CA LEU A 304 9.27 -1.51 -3.36
C LEU A 304 8.11 -2.46 -3.69
N GLY A 305 7.62 -2.44 -4.93
CA GLY A 305 6.56 -3.34 -5.40
C GLY A 305 6.98 -4.80 -5.27
N ARG A 306 8.17 -5.14 -5.78
CA ARG A 306 8.74 -6.49 -5.68
C ARG A 306 8.90 -6.94 -4.24
N ALA A 307 9.51 -6.12 -3.39
CA ALA A 307 9.71 -6.46 -1.99
C ALA A 307 8.39 -6.69 -1.24
N ALA A 308 7.34 -5.91 -1.55
CA ALA A 308 6.03 -6.09 -0.94
C ALA A 308 5.38 -7.42 -1.35
N VAL A 309 5.49 -7.80 -2.62
CA VAL A 309 4.92 -9.05 -3.13
C VAL A 309 5.74 -10.25 -2.65
N ASP A 310 7.08 -10.22 -2.70
CA ASP A 310 7.96 -11.27 -2.17
C ASP A 310 7.67 -11.55 -0.69
N LEU A 311 7.48 -10.46 0.09
CA LEU A 311 7.19 -10.57 1.51
C LEU A 311 5.80 -11.18 1.75
N LEU A 312 4.81 -10.81 0.94
CA LEU A 312 3.47 -11.37 1.02
C LEU A 312 3.45 -12.86 0.65
N GLU A 313 4.16 -13.27 -0.41
CA GLU A 313 4.27 -14.67 -0.83
C GLU A 313 4.84 -15.55 0.27
N LYS A 314 5.94 -15.11 0.91
CA LYS A 314 6.52 -15.84 2.06
C LYS A 314 5.50 -16.01 3.18
N ARG A 315 4.71 -14.97 3.47
CA ARG A 315 3.68 -15.04 4.50
C ARG A 315 2.52 -15.94 4.12
N ILE A 316 2.11 -15.97 2.85
CA ILE A 316 1.11 -16.91 2.33
C ILE A 316 1.63 -18.35 2.44
N ALA A 317 2.90 -18.58 2.15
CA ALA A 317 3.55 -19.89 2.28
C ALA A 317 3.82 -20.30 3.74
N GLY A 318 3.65 -19.40 4.71
CA GLY A 318 3.99 -19.66 6.12
C GLY A 318 5.49 -19.70 6.39
N GLU A 319 6.30 -19.13 5.50
CA GLU A 319 7.74 -19.10 5.61
C GLU A 319 8.22 -17.99 6.57
N GLU A 320 9.40 -18.19 7.15
CA GLU A 320 10.06 -17.10 7.88
C GLU A 320 10.35 -15.93 6.97
N SER A 321 10.00 -14.74 7.43
CA SER A 321 10.17 -13.52 6.66
C SER A 321 10.62 -12.37 7.56
N PRO A 322 11.42 -11.43 7.02
CA PRO A 322 11.82 -10.25 7.79
C PRO A 322 10.59 -9.44 8.19
N ARG A 323 10.64 -8.85 9.38
CA ARG A 323 9.56 -7.95 9.82
C ARG A 323 9.59 -6.61 9.10
N GLN A 324 10.76 -6.21 8.61
CA GLN A 324 10.95 -4.92 7.96
C GLN A 324 11.90 -5.05 6.78
N ILE A 325 11.53 -4.44 5.67
CA ILE A 325 12.38 -4.21 4.50
C ILE A 325 12.42 -2.70 4.28
N VAL A 326 13.61 -2.14 4.11
CA VAL A 326 13.79 -0.70 3.86
C VAL A 326 14.26 -0.50 2.43
N ILE A 327 13.56 0.35 1.70
CA ILE A 327 13.86 0.76 0.33
C ILE A 327 14.42 2.18 0.38
N GLU A 328 15.72 2.33 0.14
CA GLU A 328 16.41 3.61 0.21
C GLU A 328 16.22 4.43 -1.07
N ALA A 329 16.00 5.74 -0.88
CA ALA A 329 16.02 6.69 -1.98
C ALA A 329 17.45 7.02 -2.42
N GLU A 330 17.61 7.37 -3.68
CA GLU A 330 18.83 7.94 -4.23
C GLU A 330 18.64 9.42 -4.53
N LEU A 331 19.71 10.22 -4.37
CA LEU A 331 19.73 11.58 -4.87
C LEU A 331 20.05 11.57 -6.36
N LYS A 332 19.10 12.00 -7.18
CA LYS A 332 19.31 12.19 -8.64
C LYS A 332 19.44 13.67 -8.95
N SER A 333 20.25 13.99 -9.96
CA SER A 333 20.39 15.35 -10.49
C SER A 333 19.91 15.39 -11.94
N ARG A 334 19.29 16.52 -12.31
CA ARG A 334 19.00 16.88 -13.72
C ARG A 334 19.65 18.22 -14.02
N GLU A 335 20.40 18.25 -15.08
CA GLU A 335 21.08 19.44 -15.60
C GLU A 335 20.21 20.23 -16.58
#